data_ac2e8afd8998fb406a53d7684ff40490
#
_entry.id   ac2e8afd8998fb406a53d7684ff40490
#
_cell.length_a   1.000
_cell.length_b   1.000
_cell.length_c   1.000
_cell.angle_alpha   90.00
_cell.angle_beta   90.00
_cell.angle_gamma   90.00
#
_symmetry.space_group_name_H-M   'P 1'
#
loop_
_entity.id
_entity.type
_entity.pdbx_description
1 polymer ?
#
loop_
_entity_poly.entity_id
_entity_poly.type
_entity_poly.pdbx_seq_one_letter_code
_entity_poly.pdbx_strand_id
1 'polypeptide(L)'
;MKALMKDPLSLVVIGVAGQGNVVTSFLICNALVKEGYLVTFGQSYPAQQRGGPVINYIRVSREIQASPIIPQGCADVIVAMEPVEAMRMLNQYGNPDVITMVNPRPIQAIDTAGVGTKYPSLDKLMEDIKELSARMWVVNATEEAQKLGNPIMANVILVGALVGSGILPLDRKSVEPVLQERFPKAFEINMKAFNKGMELVKQ
;
A
#
# COMPACT_ATOMS: atom_id res chain seq x y z
N MET A 1 -22.22 -5.26 3.44
CA MET A 1 -20.89 -5.34 2.78
C MET A 1 -21.04 -5.03 1.29
N LYS A 2 -20.20 -4.16 0.73
CA LYS A 2 -20.09 -3.94 -0.72
C LYS A 2 -19.42 -5.14 -1.38
N ALA A 3 -19.57 -5.33 -2.69
CA ALA A 3 -18.89 -6.40 -3.43
C ALA A 3 -17.37 -6.15 -3.48
N LEU A 4 -16.58 -7.23 -3.37
CA LEU A 4 -15.15 -7.22 -3.70
C LEU A 4 -14.99 -7.38 -5.20
N MET A 5 -13.93 -6.82 -5.79
CA MET A 5 -13.58 -7.05 -7.19
C MET A 5 -13.23 -8.54 -7.45
N LYS A 6 -12.77 -9.23 -6.43
CA LYS A 6 -12.50 -10.67 -6.40
C LYS A 6 -12.65 -11.17 -4.96
N ASP A 7 -13.08 -12.40 -4.75
CA ASP A 7 -13.27 -12.99 -3.43
C ASP A 7 -12.63 -14.39 -3.36
N PRO A 8 -11.56 -14.59 -2.57
CA PRO A 8 -10.86 -13.61 -1.75
C PRO A 8 -10.01 -12.62 -2.56
N LEU A 9 -10.00 -11.35 -2.15
CA LEU A 9 -9.10 -10.31 -2.67
C LEU A 9 -7.72 -10.44 -2.03
N SER A 10 -6.67 -10.37 -2.86
CA SER A 10 -5.27 -10.46 -2.45
C SER A 10 -4.58 -9.10 -2.62
N LEU A 11 -4.25 -8.46 -1.51
CA LEU A 11 -3.57 -7.17 -1.48
C LEU A 11 -2.18 -7.30 -0.87
N VAL A 12 -1.16 -6.80 -1.56
CA VAL A 12 0.22 -6.67 -1.05
C VAL A 12 0.50 -5.20 -0.73
N VAL A 13 0.99 -4.92 0.47
CA VAL A 13 1.54 -3.61 0.84
C VAL A 13 3.03 -3.76 1.07
N ILE A 14 3.83 -3.04 0.30
CA ILE A 14 5.30 -3.19 0.28
C ILE A 14 6.00 -1.84 0.40
N GLY A 15 7.16 -1.86 1.02
CA GLY A 15 8.09 -0.74 1.08
C GLY A 15 9.30 -1.06 1.95
N VAL A 16 10.17 -0.09 2.12
CA VAL A 16 11.34 -0.18 2.98
C VAL A 16 10.95 0.06 4.44
N ALA A 17 11.61 -0.66 5.37
CA ALA A 17 11.36 -0.50 6.81
C ALA A 17 11.53 0.96 7.26
N GLY A 18 10.52 1.47 7.96
CA GLY A 18 10.45 2.87 8.39
C GLY A 18 9.48 3.74 7.58
N GLN A 19 8.98 3.28 6.42
CA GLN A 19 8.00 4.02 5.61
C GLN A 19 6.55 3.94 6.15
N GLY A 20 6.29 3.15 7.18
CA GLY A 20 4.95 3.00 7.75
C GLY A 20 4.07 1.94 7.09
N ASN A 21 4.66 0.96 6.39
CA ASN A 21 3.97 -0.15 5.74
C ASN A 21 2.98 -0.86 6.67
N VAL A 22 3.40 -1.10 7.92
CA VAL A 22 2.57 -1.76 8.94
C VAL A 22 1.37 -0.90 9.31
N VAL A 23 1.57 0.41 9.44
CA VAL A 23 0.49 1.35 9.77
C VAL A 23 -0.53 1.41 8.64
N THR A 24 -0.07 1.48 7.39
CA THR A 24 -0.93 1.41 6.19
C THR A 24 -1.79 0.15 6.21
N SER A 25 -1.16 -1.01 6.40
CA SER A 25 -1.85 -2.29 6.42
C SER A 25 -2.85 -2.38 7.58
N PHE A 26 -2.46 -1.90 8.76
CA PHE A 26 -3.32 -1.86 9.94
C PHE A 26 -4.58 -1.01 9.71
N LEU A 27 -4.44 0.18 9.12
CA LEU A 27 -5.58 1.04 8.81
C LEU A 27 -6.54 0.38 7.83
N ILE A 28 -6.01 -0.25 6.77
CA ILE A 28 -6.80 -0.97 5.77
C ILE A 28 -7.53 -2.16 6.41
N CYS A 29 -6.81 -3.02 7.15
CA CYS A 29 -7.38 -4.20 7.77
C CYS A 29 -8.50 -3.85 8.76
N ASN A 30 -8.28 -2.87 9.64
CA ASN A 30 -9.28 -2.49 10.63
C ASN A 30 -10.53 -1.85 9.98
N ALA A 31 -10.35 -1.05 8.93
CA ALA A 31 -11.49 -0.50 8.20
C ALA A 31 -12.32 -1.61 7.55
N LEU A 32 -11.68 -2.60 6.92
CA LEU A 32 -12.36 -3.75 6.33
C LEU A 32 -13.08 -4.62 7.36
N VAL A 33 -12.43 -4.89 8.50
CA VAL A 33 -13.05 -5.65 9.62
C VAL A 33 -14.28 -4.91 10.18
N LYS A 34 -14.21 -3.60 10.36
CA LYS A 34 -15.36 -2.78 10.80
C LYS A 34 -16.53 -2.81 9.79
N GLU A 35 -16.25 -2.96 8.50
CA GLU A 35 -17.25 -3.16 7.45
C GLU A 35 -17.77 -4.60 7.36
N GLY A 36 -17.27 -5.51 8.20
CA GLY A 36 -17.73 -6.89 8.33
C GLY A 36 -17.02 -7.91 7.44
N TYR A 37 -15.90 -7.54 6.79
CA TYR A 37 -15.11 -8.49 6.01
C TYR A 37 -14.25 -9.39 6.90
N LEU A 38 -14.04 -10.62 6.45
CA LEU A 38 -13.04 -11.53 6.99
C LEU A 38 -11.68 -11.13 6.42
N VAL A 39 -10.76 -10.73 7.31
CA VAL A 39 -9.43 -10.25 6.92
C VAL A 39 -8.37 -11.13 7.54
N THR A 40 -7.47 -11.65 6.70
CA THR A 40 -6.26 -12.33 7.18
C THR A 40 -5.05 -11.48 6.83
N PHE A 41 -4.20 -11.27 7.82
CA PHE A 41 -2.97 -10.49 7.71
C PHE A 41 -1.76 -11.39 7.90
N GLY A 42 -0.79 -11.29 7.00
CA GLY A 42 0.52 -11.89 7.10
C GLY A 42 1.61 -10.86 6.88
N GLN A 43 2.77 -11.07 7.46
CA GLN A 43 3.89 -10.16 7.32
C GLN A 43 5.20 -10.91 7.17
N SER A 44 6.06 -10.44 6.26
CA SER A 44 7.44 -10.89 6.11
C SER A 44 8.39 -9.75 6.48
N TYR A 45 9.30 -10.04 7.40
CA TYR A 45 10.34 -9.11 7.82
C TYR A 45 11.68 -9.56 7.25
N PRO A 46 12.52 -8.62 6.81
CA PRO A 46 13.91 -8.94 6.53
C PRO A 46 14.67 -9.25 7.83
N ALA A 47 15.75 -10.01 7.74
CA ALA A 47 16.64 -10.25 8.88
C ALA A 47 17.20 -8.95 9.47
N GLN A 48 17.31 -7.90 8.66
CA GLN A 48 17.70 -6.57 9.09
C GLN A 48 16.45 -5.79 9.55
N GLN A 49 16.41 -5.38 10.80
CA GLN A 49 15.29 -4.64 11.39
C GLN A 49 15.08 -3.22 10.82
N ARG A 50 16.04 -2.67 10.09
CA ARG A 50 15.97 -1.34 9.47
C ARG A 50 16.49 -1.39 8.04
N GLY A 51 15.80 -0.69 7.13
CA GLY A 51 16.24 -0.50 5.76
C GLY A 51 16.07 -1.69 4.81
N GLY A 52 15.50 -2.82 5.26
CA GLY A 52 15.13 -3.93 4.39
C GLY A 52 13.67 -3.85 3.91
N PRO A 53 13.29 -4.65 2.90
CA PRO A 53 11.91 -4.69 2.40
C PRO A 53 10.95 -5.29 3.45
N VAL A 54 9.83 -4.64 3.68
CA VAL A 54 8.74 -5.13 4.55
C VAL A 54 7.54 -5.42 3.70
N ILE A 55 7.13 -6.67 3.65
CA ILE A 55 5.99 -7.13 2.85
C ILE A 55 4.84 -7.47 3.79
N ASN A 56 3.68 -6.88 3.54
CA ASN A 56 2.45 -7.21 4.22
C ASN A 56 1.47 -7.82 3.23
N TYR A 57 0.92 -8.96 3.59
CA TYR A 57 -0.07 -9.70 2.83
C TYR A 57 -1.43 -9.53 3.49
N ILE A 58 -2.43 -9.09 2.74
CA ILE A 58 -3.80 -8.91 3.21
C ILE A 58 -4.72 -9.71 2.32
N ARG A 59 -5.45 -10.66 2.90
CA ARG A 59 -6.48 -11.42 2.21
C ARG A 59 -7.84 -11.01 2.76
N VAL A 60 -8.74 -10.65 1.88
CA VAL A 60 -10.07 -10.12 2.23
C VAL A 60 -11.14 -10.98 1.58
N SER A 61 -12.10 -11.45 2.36
CA SER A 61 -13.23 -12.22 1.86
C SER A 61 -14.52 -11.88 2.60
N ARG A 62 -15.64 -12.13 1.96
CA ARG A 62 -16.96 -12.06 2.60
C ARG A 62 -17.40 -13.41 3.20
N GLU A 63 -16.77 -14.49 2.78
CA GLU A 63 -17.30 -15.84 3.02
C GLU A 63 -16.32 -16.75 3.77
N ILE A 64 -15.02 -16.60 3.52
CA ILE A 64 -14.02 -17.53 4.07
C ILE A 64 -12.86 -16.79 4.76
N GLN A 65 -12.28 -17.43 5.75
CA GLN A 65 -10.99 -17.02 6.32
C GLN A 65 -9.87 -17.61 5.46
N ALA A 66 -9.36 -16.82 4.50
CA ALA A 66 -8.30 -17.27 3.61
C ALA A 66 -6.94 -17.37 4.33
N SER A 67 -6.03 -18.21 3.82
CA SER A 67 -4.62 -18.24 4.28
C SER A 67 -3.95 -16.87 4.08
N PRO A 68 -3.04 -16.42 4.97
CA PRO A 68 -2.29 -15.18 4.77
C PRO A 68 -1.34 -15.22 3.57
N ILE A 69 -0.92 -16.40 3.14
CA ILE A 69 0.00 -16.56 2.02
C ILE A 69 -0.74 -16.31 0.72
N ILE A 70 -0.24 -15.35 -0.06
CA ILE A 70 -0.65 -15.10 -1.44
C ILE A 70 0.21 -15.99 -2.34
N PRO A 71 -0.36 -16.86 -3.19
CA PRO A 71 0.42 -17.63 -4.15
C PRO A 71 1.14 -16.71 -5.15
N GLN A 72 2.25 -17.19 -5.73
CA GLN A 72 2.94 -16.46 -6.79
C GLN A 72 1.99 -16.16 -7.96
N GLY A 73 2.11 -14.98 -8.54
CA GLY A 73 1.26 -14.54 -9.63
C GLY A 73 -0.20 -14.27 -9.24
N CYS A 74 -0.55 -14.16 -7.96
CA CYS A 74 -1.94 -14.07 -7.49
C CYS A 74 -2.26 -12.81 -6.67
N ALA A 75 -1.47 -11.75 -6.76
CA ALA A 75 -1.86 -10.47 -6.21
C ALA A 75 -2.91 -9.80 -7.11
N ASP A 76 -3.97 -9.31 -6.52
CA ASP A 76 -4.97 -8.50 -7.23
C ASP A 76 -4.59 -7.01 -7.16
N VAL A 77 -3.99 -6.59 -6.04
CA VAL A 77 -3.56 -5.21 -5.80
C VAL A 77 -2.19 -5.18 -5.15
N ILE A 78 -1.31 -4.30 -5.63
CA ILE A 78 -0.01 -3.99 -5.01
C ILE A 78 0.01 -2.51 -4.65
N VAL A 79 0.19 -2.20 -3.37
CA VAL A 79 0.41 -0.84 -2.87
C VAL A 79 1.87 -0.71 -2.45
N ALA A 80 2.65 0.03 -3.20
CA ALA A 80 4.08 0.18 -3.00
C ALA A 80 4.46 1.60 -2.54
N MET A 81 5.20 1.67 -1.45
CA MET A 81 5.75 2.93 -0.94
C MET A 81 7.07 3.31 -1.60
N GLU A 82 7.62 2.41 -2.46
CA GLU A 82 8.92 2.55 -3.09
C GLU A 82 8.94 1.79 -4.43
N PRO A 83 9.48 2.40 -5.52
CA PRO A 83 9.37 1.82 -6.87
C PRO A 83 10.11 0.48 -7.08
N VAL A 84 11.33 0.29 -6.53
CA VAL A 84 12.06 -0.99 -6.67
C VAL A 84 11.31 -2.10 -5.96
N GLU A 85 10.72 -1.79 -4.82
CA GLU A 85 9.92 -2.76 -4.08
C GLU A 85 8.62 -3.11 -4.83
N ALA A 86 8.02 -2.14 -5.57
CA ALA A 86 6.91 -2.44 -6.48
C ALA A 86 7.30 -3.45 -7.54
N MET A 87 8.47 -3.27 -8.20
CA MET A 87 8.99 -4.21 -9.18
C MET A 87 9.23 -5.61 -8.61
N ARG A 88 9.77 -5.70 -7.39
CA ARG A 88 9.96 -6.98 -6.72
C ARG A 88 8.65 -7.73 -6.53
N MET A 89 7.60 -7.03 -6.11
CA MET A 89 6.28 -7.63 -5.92
C MET A 89 5.59 -7.98 -7.23
N LEU A 90 5.73 -7.16 -8.26
CA LEU A 90 5.22 -7.48 -9.60
C LEU A 90 5.87 -8.73 -10.17
N ASN A 91 7.20 -8.87 -10.03
CA ASN A 91 7.91 -10.08 -10.47
C ASN A 91 7.49 -11.35 -9.72
N GLN A 92 7.12 -11.23 -8.44
CA GLN A 92 6.78 -12.40 -7.61
C GLN A 92 5.29 -12.70 -7.61
N TYR A 93 4.45 -11.69 -7.53
CA TYR A 93 3.02 -11.82 -7.31
C TYR A 93 2.16 -11.23 -8.41
N GLY A 94 2.77 -10.49 -9.37
CA GLY A 94 2.06 -9.86 -10.48
C GLY A 94 1.43 -10.87 -11.43
N ASN A 95 0.42 -10.42 -12.15
CA ASN A 95 -0.29 -11.14 -13.20
C ASN A 95 -0.90 -10.10 -14.17
N PRO A 96 -1.46 -10.50 -15.32
CA PRO A 96 -2.01 -9.55 -16.29
C PRO A 96 -3.11 -8.62 -15.78
N ASP A 97 -3.78 -8.97 -14.69
CA ASP A 97 -4.90 -8.20 -14.13
C ASP A 97 -4.50 -7.39 -12.89
N VAL A 98 -3.22 -7.44 -12.47
CA VAL A 98 -2.78 -6.78 -11.23
C VAL A 98 -2.90 -5.27 -11.32
N ILE A 99 -3.42 -4.67 -10.26
CA ILE A 99 -3.51 -3.23 -10.09
C ILE A 99 -2.37 -2.76 -9.19
N THR A 100 -1.62 -1.74 -9.62
CA THR A 100 -0.51 -1.19 -8.84
C THR A 100 -0.76 0.26 -8.45
N MET A 101 -0.58 0.58 -7.17
CA MET A 101 -0.50 1.93 -6.65
C MET A 101 0.90 2.17 -6.11
N VAL A 102 1.62 3.15 -6.62
CA VAL A 102 3.03 3.38 -6.28
C VAL A 102 3.30 4.83 -5.88
N ASN A 103 4.03 5.00 -4.79
CA ASN A 103 4.64 6.28 -4.43
C ASN A 103 6.02 6.36 -5.10
N PRO A 104 6.26 7.34 -5.99
CA PRO A 104 7.48 7.40 -6.81
C PRO A 104 8.68 7.99 -6.06
N ARG A 105 8.84 7.62 -4.79
CA ARG A 105 9.94 8.09 -3.93
C ARG A 105 11.01 7.01 -3.80
N PRO A 106 12.17 7.16 -4.49
CA PRO A 106 13.28 6.23 -4.35
C PRO A 106 13.83 6.21 -2.92
N ILE A 107 13.94 5.02 -2.35
CA ILE A 107 14.66 4.75 -1.09
C ILE A 107 15.45 3.47 -1.30
N GLN A 108 16.76 3.59 -1.40
CA GLN A 108 17.60 2.41 -1.55
C GLN A 108 17.61 1.59 -0.27
N ALA A 109 17.14 0.35 -0.36
CA ALA A 109 17.20 -0.59 0.75
C ALA A 109 18.65 -0.94 1.10
N ILE A 110 18.94 -1.19 2.38
CA ILE A 110 20.31 -1.43 2.88
C ILE A 110 20.93 -2.69 2.26
N ASP A 111 20.14 -3.71 1.96
CA ASP A 111 20.57 -4.94 1.31
C ASP A 111 21.15 -4.69 -0.10
N THR A 112 20.70 -3.64 -0.78
CA THR A 112 21.20 -3.22 -2.09
C THR A 112 22.26 -2.12 -2.00
N ALA A 113 22.21 -1.27 -0.98
CA ALA A 113 23.16 -0.18 -0.79
C ALA A 113 24.59 -0.66 -0.50
N GLY A 114 24.75 -1.80 0.18
CA GLY A 114 26.06 -2.38 0.55
C GLY A 114 26.83 -3.04 -0.60
N VAL A 115 26.21 -3.25 -1.76
CA VAL A 115 26.80 -4.01 -2.90
C VAL A 115 27.25 -3.07 -4.03
N GLY A 116 27.25 -1.75 -3.82
CA GLY A 116 27.69 -0.75 -4.82
C GLY A 116 26.75 -0.64 -6.04
N THR A 117 25.57 -1.25 -5.99
CA THR A 117 24.56 -1.16 -7.04
C THR A 117 23.92 0.23 -7.05
N LYS A 118 23.93 0.88 -8.21
CA LYS A 118 23.22 2.15 -8.40
C LYS A 118 21.72 1.88 -8.43
N TYR A 119 20.95 2.79 -7.86
CA TYR A 119 19.49 2.78 -8.01
C TYR A 119 19.13 2.88 -9.51
N PRO A 120 18.18 2.08 -10.01
CA PRO A 120 17.77 2.15 -11.42
C PRO A 120 17.22 3.55 -11.79
N SER A 121 17.21 3.89 -13.07
CA SER A 121 16.51 5.09 -13.55
C SER A 121 15.06 5.04 -13.11
N LEU A 122 14.62 6.09 -12.41
CA LEU A 122 13.25 6.17 -11.92
C LEU A 122 12.24 6.14 -13.07
N ASP A 123 12.51 6.88 -14.16
CA ASP A 123 11.61 6.93 -15.32
C ASP A 123 11.45 5.55 -15.93
N LYS A 124 12.55 4.82 -16.17
CA LYS A 124 12.51 3.47 -16.71
C LYS A 124 11.76 2.51 -15.78
N LEU A 125 12.01 2.60 -14.48
CA LEU A 125 11.35 1.77 -13.49
C LEU A 125 9.84 2.01 -13.45
N MET A 126 9.42 3.27 -13.52
CA MET A 126 7.99 3.62 -13.57
C MET A 126 7.31 3.17 -14.87
N GLU A 127 8.03 3.17 -15.98
CA GLU A 127 7.58 2.63 -17.25
C GLU A 127 7.36 1.11 -17.17
N ASP A 128 8.35 0.38 -16.64
CA ASP A 128 8.29 -1.07 -16.45
C ASP A 128 7.15 -1.47 -15.49
N ILE A 129 6.96 -0.74 -14.38
CA ILE A 129 5.83 -0.96 -13.47
C ILE A 129 4.49 -0.78 -14.20
N LYS A 130 4.39 0.24 -15.05
CA LYS A 130 3.17 0.51 -15.82
C LYS A 130 2.87 -0.61 -16.82
N GLU A 131 3.89 -1.10 -17.53
CA GLU A 131 3.75 -2.20 -18.50
C GLU A 131 3.33 -3.52 -17.84
N LEU A 132 3.79 -3.77 -16.60
CA LEU A 132 3.47 -4.98 -15.84
C LEU A 132 2.15 -4.90 -15.06
N SER A 133 1.44 -3.78 -15.13
CA SER A 133 0.20 -3.56 -14.40
C SER A 133 -0.97 -3.34 -15.35
N ALA A 134 -2.10 -4.01 -15.10
CA ALA A 134 -3.35 -3.75 -15.83
C ALA A 134 -3.80 -2.29 -15.65
N ARG A 135 -3.55 -1.74 -14.47
CA ARG A 135 -3.79 -0.34 -14.13
C ARG A 135 -2.77 0.14 -13.10
N MET A 136 -2.26 1.35 -13.27
CA MET A 136 -1.31 1.96 -12.34
C MET A 136 -1.80 3.33 -11.88
N TRP A 137 -1.67 3.60 -10.57
CA TRP A 137 -1.75 4.93 -10.00
C TRP A 137 -0.40 5.35 -9.45
N VAL A 138 0.08 6.50 -9.91
CA VAL A 138 1.25 7.17 -9.33
C VAL A 138 0.75 8.18 -8.31
N VAL A 139 1.09 7.98 -7.04
CA VAL A 139 0.65 8.82 -5.93
C VAL A 139 1.88 9.45 -5.28
N ASN A 140 2.11 10.74 -5.51
CA ASN A 140 3.22 11.51 -4.93
C ASN A 140 3.03 11.75 -3.42
N ALA A 141 2.80 10.65 -2.68
CA ALA A 141 2.41 10.69 -1.28
C ALA A 141 3.47 11.36 -0.38
N THR A 142 4.75 11.11 -0.65
CA THR A 142 5.85 11.71 0.15
C THR A 142 5.92 13.23 -0.05
N GLU A 143 5.78 13.70 -1.26
CA GLU A 143 5.79 15.15 -1.57
C GLU A 143 4.62 15.86 -0.89
N GLU A 144 3.42 15.31 -0.99
CA GLU A 144 2.24 15.87 -0.34
C GLU A 144 2.32 15.80 1.19
N ALA A 145 2.90 14.72 1.73
CA ALA A 145 3.16 14.61 3.17
C ALA A 145 4.15 15.67 3.67
N GLN A 146 5.18 16.00 2.88
CA GLN A 146 6.12 17.09 3.18
C GLN A 146 5.42 18.44 3.22
N LYS A 147 4.48 18.71 2.29
CA LYS A 147 3.66 19.93 2.29
C LYS A 147 2.76 20.02 3.53
N LEU A 148 2.35 18.88 4.09
CA LEU A 148 1.61 18.81 5.37
C LEU A 148 2.53 18.91 6.60
N GLY A 149 3.85 19.03 6.42
CA GLY A 149 4.83 19.21 7.48
C GLY A 149 5.41 17.94 8.09
N ASN A 150 4.98 16.74 7.65
CA ASN A 150 5.50 15.48 8.18
C ASN A 150 5.51 14.36 7.12
N PRO A 151 6.70 13.98 6.58
CA PRO A 151 6.83 12.95 5.55
C PRO A 151 6.23 11.58 5.90
N ILE A 152 6.11 11.25 7.18
CA ILE A 152 5.54 9.96 7.61
C ILE A 152 4.05 9.84 7.26
N MET A 153 3.37 10.95 7.00
CA MET A 153 1.96 10.94 6.58
C MET A 153 1.74 10.40 5.17
N ALA A 154 2.81 10.13 4.41
CA ALA A 154 2.73 9.46 3.12
C ALA A 154 1.97 8.13 3.20
N ASN A 155 2.09 7.41 4.32
CA ASN A 155 1.34 6.18 4.56
C ASN A 155 -0.18 6.41 4.61
N VAL A 156 -0.64 7.46 5.28
CA VAL A 156 -2.07 7.80 5.39
C VAL A 156 -2.60 8.36 4.07
N ILE A 157 -1.77 9.13 3.34
CA ILE A 157 -2.10 9.60 1.98
C ILE A 157 -2.32 8.42 1.04
N LEU A 158 -1.47 7.39 1.08
CA LEU A 158 -1.65 6.17 0.27
C LEU A 158 -2.92 5.40 0.65
N VAL A 159 -3.28 5.33 1.94
CA VAL A 159 -4.58 4.77 2.35
C VAL A 159 -5.73 5.58 1.75
N GLY A 160 -5.65 6.91 1.81
CA GLY A 160 -6.65 7.79 1.20
C GLY A 160 -6.77 7.58 -0.31
N ALA A 161 -5.64 7.47 -1.01
CA ALA A 161 -5.61 7.20 -2.45
C ALA A 161 -6.23 5.82 -2.78
N LEU A 162 -5.91 4.79 -1.99
CA LEU A 162 -6.47 3.45 -2.19
C LEU A 162 -7.99 3.43 -1.99
N VAL A 163 -8.50 4.16 -1.00
CA VAL A 163 -9.95 4.30 -0.78
C VAL A 163 -10.59 5.16 -1.87
N GLY A 164 -9.96 6.26 -2.24
CA GLY A 164 -10.44 7.17 -3.29
C GLY A 164 -10.49 6.55 -4.68
N SER A 165 -9.63 5.57 -4.96
CA SER A 165 -9.60 4.83 -6.24
C SER A 165 -10.78 3.86 -6.42
N GLY A 166 -11.51 3.54 -5.35
CA GLY A 166 -12.61 2.57 -5.37
C GLY A 166 -12.19 1.10 -5.51
N ILE A 167 -10.89 0.79 -5.45
CA ILE A 167 -10.38 -0.59 -5.52
C ILE A 167 -10.90 -1.43 -4.35
N LEU A 168 -10.88 -0.84 -3.15
CA LEU A 168 -11.43 -1.48 -1.96
C LEU A 168 -12.88 -1.01 -1.71
N PRO A 169 -13.72 -1.85 -1.11
CA PRO A 169 -15.10 -1.53 -0.79
C PRO A 169 -15.22 -0.62 0.44
N LEU A 170 -14.30 0.31 0.58
CA LEU A 170 -14.19 1.27 1.66
C LEU A 170 -14.57 2.68 1.18
N ASP A 171 -14.96 3.52 2.10
CA ASP A 171 -15.15 4.94 1.89
C ASP A 171 -14.59 5.75 3.08
N ARG A 172 -14.76 7.07 3.04
CA ARG A 172 -14.29 7.93 4.13
C ARG A 172 -14.85 7.52 5.49
N LYS A 173 -16.14 7.15 5.55
CA LYS A 173 -16.83 6.81 6.80
C LYS A 173 -16.29 5.53 7.41
N SER A 174 -15.81 4.61 6.58
CA SER A 174 -15.17 3.36 7.01
C SER A 174 -13.80 3.61 7.70
N VAL A 175 -13.06 4.62 7.24
CA VAL A 175 -11.67 4.86 7.70
C VAL A 175 -11.58 5.88 8.83
N GLU A 176 -12.47 6.87 8.85
CA GLU A 176 -12.47 7.96 9.86
C GLU A 176 -12.45 7.44 11.32
N PRO A 177 -13.28 6.45 11.74
CA PRO A 177 -13.21 5.90 13.09
C PRO A 177 -11.88 5.19 13.38
N VAL A 178 -11.28 4.53 12.39
CA VAL A 178 -9.98 3.85 12.54
C VAL A 178 -8.86 4.86 12.75
N LEU A 179 -8.88 5.98 12.03
CA LEU A 179 -7.92 7.07 12.22
C LEU A 179 -8.09 7.72 13.60
N GLN A 180 -9.32 7.93 14.05
CA GLN A 180 -9.60 8.49 15.37
C GLN A 180 -9.07 7.58 16.50
N GLU A 181 -9.29 6.28 16.40
CA GLU A 181 -8.80 5.30 17.37
C GLU A 181 -7.27 5.21 17.37
N ARG A 182 -6.66 5.22 16.19
CA ARG A 182 -5.21 5.03 16.01
C ARG A 182 -4.41 6.27 16.36
N PHE A 183 -4.95 7.48 16.06
CA PHE A 183 -4.26 8.75 16.21
C PHE A 183 -5.12 9.80 16.93
N PRO A 184 -5.60 9.53 18.16
CA PRO A 184 -6.54 10.43 18.84
C PRO A 184 -5.99 11.85 19.02
N LYS A 185 -4.67 12.00 19.27
CA LYS A 185 -4.02 13.31 19.45
C LYS A 185 -3.60 13.99 18.11
N ALA A 186 -3.60 13.25 17.01
CA ALA A 186 -3.18 13.72 15.70
C ALA A 186 -4.26 13.46 14.64
N PHE A 187 -5.52 13.30 15.05
CA PHE A 187 -6.63 12.94 14.18
C PHE A 187 -6.77 13.92 13.02
N GLU A 188 -6.88 15.21 13.31
CA GLU A 188 -7.11 16.26 12.30
C GLU A 188 -6.07 16.27 11.18
N ILE A 189 -4.79 16.13 11.54
CA ILE A 189 -3.72 16.14 10.53
C ILE A 189 -3.72 14.83 9.71
N ASN A 190 -4.02 13.69 10.33
CA ASN A 190 -4.17 12.43 9.60
C ASN A 190 -5.41 12.41 8.70
N MET A 191 -6.52 13.05 9.11
CA MET A 191 -7.69 13.24 8.25
C MET A 191 -7.38 14.14 7.05
N LYS A 192 -6.59 15.21 7.23
CA LYS A 192 -6.11 16.03 6.12
C LYS A 192 -5.27 15.21 5.13
N ALA A 193 -4.34 14.40 5.64
CA ALA A 193 -3.53 13.50 4.82
C ALA A 193 -4.39 12.48 4.06
N PHE A 194 -5.34 11.84 4.73
CA PHE A 194 -6.27 10.90 4.12
C PHE A 194 -7.12 11.56 3.00
N ASN A 195 -7.72 12.72 3.27
CA ASN A 195 -8.51 13.46 2.29
C ASN A 195 -7.65 13.86 1.08
N LYS A 196 -6.41 14.30 1.33
CA LYS A 196 -5.45 14.60 0.25
C LYS A 196 -5.20 13.38 -0.64
N GLY A 197 -5.01 12.21 -0.05
CA GLY A 197 -4.88 10.97 -0.81
C GLY A 197 -6.09 10.67 -1.68
N MET A 198 -7.29 10.84 -1.15
CA MET A 198 -8.53 10.65 -1.93
C MET A 198 -8.64 11.62 -3.11
N GLU A 199 -8.12 12.85 -2.98
CA GLU A 199 -8.13 13.86 -4.04
C GLU A 199 -7.18 13.50 -5.20
N LEU A 200 -6.00 12.93 -4.89
CA LEU A 200 -4.96 12.61 -5.86
C LEU A 200 -5.37 11.55 -6.90
N VAL A 201 -6.40 10.78 -6.65
CA VAL A 201 -6.89 9.70 -7.54
C VAL A 201 -8.26 9.97 -8.15
N LYS A 202 -8.87 11.11 -7.82
CA LYS A 202 -10.08 11.60 -8.50
C LYS A 202 -9.66 12.18 -9.86
N GLN A 203 -9.72 11.36 -10.90
CA GLN A 203 -9.64 11.79 -12.29
C GLN A 203 -10.95 11.44 -13.00
#